data_40451e5863484d8a549d0e51c6d67ef6
#
_entry.id   40451e5863484d8a549d0e51c6d67ef6
#
_cell.length_a   1.000
_cell.length_b   1.000
_cell.length_c   1.000
_cell.angle_alpha   90.00
_cell.angle_beta   90.00
_cell.angle_gamma   90.00
#
_symmetry.space_group_name_H-M   'P 1'
#
loop_
_entity.id
_entity.type
_entity.pdbx_description
1 polymer ?
#
loop_
_entity_poly.entity_id
_entity_poly.type
_entity_poly.pdbx_seq_one_letter_code
_entity_poly.pdbx_strand_id
1 'polypeptide(L)'
;MLWFFLAGLAIVAVFLWIALTRSCRARDHAEAEALKLAQDRHGLFEFIRHMTEALGDGLSRQELQQRIVHASILSTGALSACLFEQTDRNTIHGIAVEGLFPPHRPISEAIKAKTVTRARFIEEVLKLQEFPVGEGVVGRVAESRRGELVVDAVADPRVARHEDPALVVRSMMVVPLLFRDRCLGVLAVANPPGDDFFDQADFTLLQALAEQAALALHNAEVLHPPVEELPLDFDQQRARGTQQFLLPRETPVVPGLEIDARYRAAKEVRGNFHDFVRLPGGRFGVLLAECEGKGMPASLLMAICRTHFRQIAPRDLSPAQALIELNRAIAPDLQAGFSVTALYAIIDPERSRVTFARAGQELPLLARRGPHSGLVRADFVAADGLAAGLGSAAAFDTLIADHAEPWKPGDVLVLYTAGVTAVPNAEGEVFSGARLAEVVRMLHHRPAREVNERVLEAVRHFAGPAPAQDDITLVTIRRV
;
A
#
# COMPACT_ATOMS: atom_id res chain seq x y z
N MET A 1 -18.87 33.80 63.26
CA MET A 1 -17.79 33.90 62.26
C MET A 1 -17.22 32.53 61.85
N LEU A 2 -16.85 31.64 62.77
CA LEU A 2 -16.26 30.31 62.44
C LEU A 2 -17.16 29.41 61.56
N TRP A 3 -18.47 29.41 61.80
CA TRP A 3 -19.46 28.62 61.03
C TRP A 3 -19.58 29.09 59.58
N PHE A 4 -19.52 30.38 59.30
CA PHE A 4 -19.54 30.89 57.91
C PHE A 4 -18.28 30.54 57.14
N PHE A 5 -17.13 30.48 57.84
CA PHE A 5 -15.85 30.07 57.24
C PHE A 5 -15.83 28.59 56.92
N LEU A 6 -16.36 27.75 57.80
CA LEU A 6 -16.49 26.31 57.55
C LEU A 6 -17.48 25.96 56.41
N ALA A 7 -18.60 26.70 56.34
CA ALA A 7 -19.57 26.55 55.25
C ALA A 7 -18.98 26.99 53.89
N GLY A 8 -18.20 28.07 53.84
CA GLY A 8 -17.46 28.51 52.68
C GLY A 8 -16.43 27.46 52.19
N LEU A 9 -15.70 26.87 53.11
CA LEU A 9 -14.70 25.82 52.80
C LEU A 9 -15.39 24.53 52.25
N ALA A 10 -16.53 24.15 52.82
CA ALA A 10 -17.33 23.00 52.33
C ALA A 10 -17.87 23.24 50.92
N ILE A 11 -18.33 24.46 50.62
CA ILE A 11 -18.81 24.80 49.27
C ILE A 11 -17.65 24.76 48.24
N VAL A 12 -16.50 25.29 48.57
CA VAL A 12 -15.28 25.21 47.71
C VAL A 12 -14.86 23.78 47.50
N ALA A 13 -14.85 22.92 48.53
CA ALA A 13 -14.50 21.50 48.44
C ALA A 13 -15.48 20.74 47.53
N VAL A 14 -16.79 21.02 47.62
CA VAL A 14 -17.79 20.43 46.73
C VAL A 14 -17.59 20.88 45.28
N PHE A 15 -17.30 22.17 45.05
CA PHE A 15 -17.02 22.69 43.71
C PHE A 15 -15.76 22.07 43.12
N LEU A 16 -14.69 21.93 43.89
CA LEU A 16 -13.46 21.25 43.47
C LEU A 16 -13.72 19.78 43.18
N TRP A 17 -14.47 19.08 44.00
CA TRP A 17 -14.84 17.69 43.81
C TRP A 17 -15.67 17.50 42.52
N ILE A 18 -16.65 18.37 42.24
CA ILE A 18 -17.45 18.34 41.00
C ILE A 18 -16.55 18.65 39.79
N ALA A 19 -15.65 19.62 39.88
CA ALA A 19 -14.72 19.96 38.81
C ALA A 19 -13.75 18.77 38.51
N LEU A 20 -13.24 18.14 39.58
CA LEU A 20 -12.35 16.97 39.46
C LEU A 20 -13.07 15.76 38.80
N THR A 21 -14.29 15.45 39.26
CA THR A 21 -15.10 14.34 38.72
C THR A 21 -15.50 14.60 37.27
N ARG A 22 -15.80 15.84 36.87
CA ARG A 22 -16.05 16.21 35.48
C ARG A 22 -14.78 16.09 34.62
N SER A 23 -13.65 16.52 35.13
CA SER A 23 -12.35 16.40 34.42
C SER A 23 -11.93 14.94 34.25
N CYS A 24 -12.10 14.09 35.28
CA CYS A 24 -11.81 12.65 35.17
C CYS A 24 -12.74 11.99 34.13
N ARG A 25 -14.06 12.25 34.16
CA ARG A 25 -15.01 11.70 33.18
C ARG A 25 -14.71 12.16 31.75
N ALA A 26 -14.32 13.43 31.57
CA ALA A 26 -13.94 13.95 30.27
C ALA A 26 -12.68 13.28 29.72
N ARG A 27 -11.71 12.99 30.62
CA ARG A 27 -10.48 12.29 30.27
C ARG A 27 -10.74 10.83 29.95
N ASP A 28 -11.56 10.13 30.77
CA ASP A 28 -11.94 8.75 30.52
C ASP A 28 -12.71 8.59 29.18
N HIS A 29 -13.58 9.55 28.86
CA HIS A 29 -14.26 9.62 27.56
C HIS A 29 -13.27 9.84 26.40
N ALA A 30 -12.33 10.76 26.54
CA ALA A 30 -11.33 11.04 25.50
C ALA A 30 -10.37 9.86 25.31
N GLU A 31 -9.98 9.16 26.38
CA GLU A 31 -9.16 7.95 26.30
C GLU A 31 -9.92 6.79 25.64
N ALA A 32 -11.20 6.60 25.96
CA ALA A 32 -12.06 5.60 25.32
C ALA A 32 -12.27 5.89 23.82
N GLU A 33 -12.48 7.14 23.48
CA GLU A 33 -12.63 7.58 22.09
C GLU A 33 -11.34 7.41 21.28
N ALA A 34 -10.20 7.75 21.88
CA ALA A 34 -8.88 7.54 21.28
C ALA A 34 -8.56 6.05 21.09
N LEU A 35 -8.95 5.19 22.06
CA LEU A 35 -8.79 3.75 21.96
C LEU A 35 -9.67 3.14 20.87
N LYS A 36 -10.95 3.58 20.78
CA LYS A 36 -11.87 3.16 19.72
C LYS A 36 -11.32 3.56 18.34
N LEU A 37 -10.86 4.81 18.18
CA LEU A 37 -10.26 5.31 16.94
C LEU A 37 -8.99 4.54 16.55
N ALA A 38 -8.19 4.13 17.53
CA ALA A 38 -7.00 3.31 17.30
C ALA A 38 -7.38 1.87 16.87
N GLN A 39 -8.43 1.29 17.45
CA GLN A 39 -8.96 -0.02 17.06
C GLN A 39 -9.56 0.01 15.65
N ASP A 40 -10.36 1.02 15.32
CA ASP A 40 -10.96 1.21 14.00
C ASP A 40 -9.87 1.33 12.92
N ARG A 41 -8.83 2.11 13.22
CA ARG A 41 -7.66 2.26 12.34
C ARG A 41 -6.90 0.94 12.16
N HIS A 42 -6.72 0.18 13.24
CA HIS A 42 -6.05 -1.11 13.17
C HIS A 42 -6.87 -2.12 12.34
N GLY A 43 -8.19 -2.16 12.53
CA GLY A 43 -9.09 -3.00 11.73
C GLY A 43 -9.04 -2.69 10.23
N LEU A 44 -8.97 -1.41 9.87
CA LEU A 44 -8.83 -0.98 8.48
C LEU A 44 -7.47 -1.40 7.87
N PHE A 45 -6.38 -1.27 8.63
CA PHE A 45 -5.05 -1.72 8.18
C PHE A 45 -4.97 -3.23 8.01
N GLU A 46 -5.52 -4.01 8.95
CA GLU A 46 -5.62 -5.46 8.83
C GLU A 46 -6.46 -5.86 7.59
N PHE A 47 -7.56 -5.18 7.34
CA PHE A 47 -8.38 -5.41 6.15
C PHE A 47 -7.60 -5.15 4.85
N ILE A 48 -6.92 -4.00 4.74
CA ILE A 48 -6.10 -3.65 3.57
C ILE A 48 -5.00 -4.70 3.39
N ARG A 49 -4.34 -5.13 4.46
CA ARG A 49 -3.33 -6.18 4.44
C ARG A 49 -3.91 -7.48 3.88
N HIS A 50 -5.03 -7.97 4.43
CA HIS A 50 -5.69 -9.19 3.97
C HIS A 50 -6.14 -9.11 2.51
N MET A 51 -6.59 -7.93 2.04
CA MET A 51 -6.95 -7.73 0.64
C MET A 51 -5.72 -7.72 -0.29
N THR A 52 -4.62 -7.15 0.17
CA THR A 52 -3.35 -7.13 -0.59
C THR A 52 -2.73 -8.52 -0.67
N GLU A 53 -2.77 -9.30 0.43
CA GLU A 53 -2.38 -10.73 0.46
C GLU A 53 -3.23 -11.53 -0.53
N ALA A 54 -4.52 -11.33 -0.51
CA ALA A 54 -5.46 -11.99 -1.40
C ALA A 54 -5.15 -11.77 -2.89
N LEU A 55 -4.74 -10.54 -3.25
CA LEU A 55 -4.35 -10.20 -4.61
C LEU A 55 -2.98 -10.78 -5.00
N GLY A 56 -2.04 -10.89 -4.03
CA GLY A 56 -0.69 -11.43 -4.24
C GLY A 56 -0.67 -12.95 -4.43
N ASP A 57 -1.57 -13.67 -3.77
CA ASP A 57 -1.66 -15.14 -3.81
C ASP A 57 -2.36 -15.69 -5.07
N GLY A 58 -2.78 -14.83 -6.00
CA GLY A 58 -3.50 -15.25 -7.20
C GLY A 58 -4.86 -15.86 -6.91
N LEU A 59 -5.52 -15.42 -5.83
CA LEU A 59 -6.82 -15.94 -5.41
C LEU A 59 -7.89 -15.73 -6.48
N SER A 60 -8.77 -16.71 -6.58
CA SER A 60 -9.96 -16.61 -7.40
C SER A 60 -10.89 -15.49 -6.88
N ARG A 61 -11.70 -14.93 -7.79
CA ARG A 61 -12.73 -13.93 -7.44
C ARG A 61 -13.62 -14.42 -6.28
N GLN A 62 -13.95 -15.70 -6.26
CA GLN A 62 -14.79 -16.31 -5.22
C GLN A 62 -14.11 -16.31 -3.84
N GLU A 63 -12.83 -16.62 -3.77
CA GLU A 63 -12.07 -16.58 -2.52
C GLU A 63 -11.94 -15.14 -1.99
N LEU A 64 -11.74 -14.16 -2.88
CA LEU A 64 -11.71 -12.76 -2.51
C LEU A 64 -13.05 -12.28 -1.96
N GLN A 65 -14.17 -12.65 -2.60
CA GLN A 65 -15.52 -12.34 -2.13
C GLN A 65 -15.77 -12.90 -0.73
N GLN A 66 -15.34 -14.13 -0.47
CA GLN A 66 -15.47 -14.76 0.86
C GLN A 66 -14.60 -14.04 1.91
N ARG A 67 -13.39 -13.62 1.55
CA ARG A 67 -12.52 -12.84 2.46
C ARG A 67 -13.11 -11.46 2.79
N ILE A 68 -13.76 -10.79 1.83
CA ILE A 68 -14.44 -9.51 2.07
C ILE A 68 -15.53 -9.68 3.13
N VAL A 69 -16.36 -10.71 3.00
CA VAL A 69 -17.43 -11.01 3.95
C VAL A 69 -16.86 -11.32 5.33
N HIS A 70 -15.85 -12.18 5.41
CA HIS A 70 -15.16 -12.53 6.66
C HIS A 70 -14.56 -11.31 7.36
N ALA A 71 -13.80 -10.49 6.63
CA ALA A 71 -13.18 -9.29 7.17
C ALA A 71 -14.22 -8.24 7.63
N SER A 72 -15.38 -8.17 6.95
CA SER A 72 -16.46 -7.28 7.36
C SER A 72 -17.06 -7.67 8.72
N ILE A 73 -17.22 -8.98 8.98
CA ILE A 73 -17.65 -9.49 10.28
C ILE A 73 -16.62 -9.16 11.36
N LEU A 74 -15.35 -9.44 11.10
CA LEU A 74 -14.28 -9.19 12.08
C LEU A 74 -14.15 -7.71 12.45
N SER A 75 -14.31 -6.82 11.47
CA SER A 75 -14.13 -5.38 11.68
C SER A 75 -15.32 -4.71 12.33
N THR A 76 -16.55 -5.14 12.03
CA THR A 76 -17.78 -4.55 12.58
C THR A 76 -18.33 -5.28 13.77
N GLY A 77 -17.80 -6.47 14.09
CA GLY A 77 -18.35 -7.35 15.10
C GLY A 77 -19.72 -7.97 14.75
N ALA A 78 -20.16 -7.86 13.50
CA ALA A 78 -21.45 -8.39 13.08
C ALA A 78 -21.55 -9.92 13.24
N LEU A 79 -22.73 -10.46 13.50
CA LEU A 79 -22.97 -11.91 13.60
C LEU A 79 -23.06 -12.58 12.23
N SER A 80 -23.37 -11.83 11.17
CA SER A 80 -23.45 -12.36 9.82
C SER A 80 -23.26 -11.27 8.78
N ALA A 81 -22.75 -11.66 7.60
CA ALA A 81 -22.58 -10.78 6.47
C ALA A 81 -22.88 -11.53 5.16
N CYS A 82 -23.29 -10.76 4.16
CA CYS A 82 -23.52 -11.25 2.80
C CYS A 82 -23.07 -10.22 1.77
N LEU A 83 -22.37 -10.71 0.76
CA LEU A 83 -22.04 -9.95 -0.43
C LEU A 83 -23.02 -10.31 -1.54
N PHE A 84 -23.63 -9.32 -2.14
CA PHE A 84 -24.59 -9.44 -3.23
C PHE A 84 -24.01 -8.90 -4.52
N GLU A 85 -24.38 -9.53 -5.63
CA GLU A 85 -24.02 -9.11 -6.99
C GLU A 85 -25.27 -8.82 -7.80
N GLN A 86 -25.18 -7.83 -8.68
CA GLN A 86 -26.24 -7.52 -9.65
C GLN A 86 -26.03 -8.35 -10.93
N THR A 87 -27.09 -9.01 -11.39
CA THR A 87 -27.09 -9.74 -12.65
C THR A 87 -27.41 -8.84 -13.85
N ASP A 88 -27.14 -9.34 -15.06
CA ASP A 88 -27.50 -8.64 -16.31
C ASP A 88 -29.03 -8.44 -16.47
N ARG A 89 -29.83 -9.20 -15.72
CA ARG A 89 -31.30 -9.07 -15.70
C ARG A 89 -31.82 -8.02 -14.75
N ASN A 90 -30.96 -7.21 -14.19
CA ASN A 90 -31.30 -6.20 -13.18
C ASN A 90 -31.88 -6.79 -11.88
N THR A 91 -31.47 -8.00 -11.54
CA THR A 91 -31.77 -8.68 -10.27
C THR A 91 -30.51 -8.76 -9.40
N ILE A 92 -30.70 -9.05 -8.11
CA ILE A 92 -29.63 -9.17 -7.13
C ILE A 92 -29.73 -10.54 -6.48
N HIS A 93 -28.59 -11.20 -6.23
CA HIS A 93 -28.49 -12.43 -5.47
C HIS A 93 -27.24 -12.45 -4.60
N GLY A 94 -27.23 -13.26 -3.54
CA GLY A 94 -26.07 -13.45 -2.66
C GLY A 94 -25.00 -14.31 -3.32
N ILE A 95 -23.74 -13.88 -3.25
CA ILE A 95 -22.60 -14.61 -3.85
C ILE A 95 -21.62 -15.15 -2.81
N ALA A 96 -21.45 -14.45 -1.69
CA ALA A 96 -20.64 -14.90 -0.57
C ALA A 96 -21.37 -14.58 0.75
N VAL A 97 -21.36 -15.54 1.67
CA VAL A 97 -22.13 -15.47 2.92
C VAL A 97 -21.29 -16.01 4.06
N GLU A 98 -21.36 -15.36 5.22
CA GLU A 98 -20.81 -15.88 6.47
C GLU A 98 -21.77 -15.62 7.62
N GLY A 99 -21.89 -16.59 8.53
CA GLY A 99 -22.90 -16.60 9.57
C GLY A 99 -24.30 -16.95 9.04
N LEU A 100 -25.32 -16.67 9.83
CA LEU A 100 -26.72 -16.90 9.46
C LEU A 100 -27.35 -15.60 8.92
N PHE A 101 -26.89 -15.14 7.75
CA PHE A 101 -27.43 -13.91 7.16
C PHE A 101 -28.89 -14.16 6.69
N PRO A 102 -29.84 -13.30 7.09
CA PRO A 102 -31.25 -13.50 6.79
C PRO A 102 -31.55 -13.37 5.30
N PRO A 103 -32.25 -14.34 4.68
CA PRO A 103 -32.71 -14.24 3.29
C PRO A 103 -33.65 -13.06 3.05
N HIS A 104 -33.63 -12.51 1.85
CA HIS A 104 -34.45 -11.36 1.47
C HIS A 104 -35.98 -11.67 1.52
N ARG A 105 -36.37 -12.92 1.33
CA ARG A 105 -37.75 -13.41 1.41
C ARG A 105 -37.87 -14.60 2.37
N PRO A 106 -39.07 -14.82 2.98
CA PRO A 106 -39.30 -15.98 3.81
C PRO A 106 -38.96 -17.28 3.09
N ILE A 107 -38.36 -18.22 3.81
CA ILE A 107 -37.92 -19.51 3.25
C ILE A 107 -39.13 -20.40 2.98
N SER A 108 -39.29 -20.86 1.74
CA SER A 108 -40.32 -21.80 1.35
C SER A 108 -40.05 -23.20 1.94
N GLU A 109 -41.12 -23.90 2.37
CA GLU A 109 -41.02 -25.26 2.95
C GLU A 109 -40.43 -26.30 1.98
N ALA A 110 -40.57 -26.10 0.69
CA ALA A 110 -40.02 -26.99 -0.34
C ALA A 110 -38.48 -27.03 -0.36
N ILE A 111 -37.83 -26.01 0.18
CA ILE A 111 -36.35 -25.88 0.23
C ILE A 111 -35.79 -26.48 1.53
N LYS A 112 -36.57 -26.58 2.59
CA LYS A 112 -36.15 -27.09 3.91
C LYS A 112 -35.67 -28.56 3.91
N ALA A 113 -35.94 -29.33 2.88
CA ALA A 113 -35.79 -30.78 2.89
C ALA A 113 -34.43 -31.36 2.44
N LYS A 114 -33.43 -30.55 2.09
CA LYS A 114 -32.23 -31.05 1.36
C LYS A 114 -30.86 -30.85 2.02
N THR A 115 -30.71 -30.29 3.23
CA THR A 115 -29.38 -29.78 3.62
C THR A 115 -28.81 -30.35 4.91
N VAL A 116 -27.48 -30.49 4.95
CA VAL A 116 -26.69 -31.16 6.02
C VAL A 116 -26.40 -30.24 7.21
N THR A 117 -26.27 -28.91 6.99
CA THR A 117 -26.11 -27.91 8.07
C THR A 117 -26.90 -26.62 7.77
N ARG A 118 -27.34 -25.94 8.86
CA ARG A 118 -28.17 -24.72 8.77
C ARG A 118 -27.46 -23.58 8.00
N ALA A 119 -26.20 -23.36 8.24
CA ALA A 119 -25.42 -22.31 7.56
C ALA A 119 -25.36 -22.55 6.05
N ARG A 120 -25.06 -23.78 5.64
CA ARG A 120 -24.97 -24.15 4.22
C ARG A 120 -26.33 -24.05 3.52
N PHE A 121 -27.39 -24.34 4.24
CA PHE A 121 -28.76 -24.16 3.74
C PHE A 121 -29.07 -22.68 3.46
N ILE A 122 -28.74 -21.76 4.38
CA ILE A 122 -28.93 -20.32 4.20
C ILE A 122 -28.10 -19.80 3.03
N GLU A 123 -26.84 -20.24 2.92
CA GLU A 123 -25.99 -19.89 1.78
C GLU A 123 -26.59 -20.28 0.43
N GLU A 124 -27.11 -21.51 0.31
CA GLU A 124 -27.78 -21.98 -0.91
C GLU A 124 -29.05 -21.17 -1.21
N VAL A 125 -29.84 -20.84 -0.18
CA VAL A 125 -31.05 -20.02 -0.33
C VAL A 125 -30.69 -18.62 -0.87
N LEU A 126 -29.67 -17.97 -0.29
CA LEU A 126 -29.22 -16.63 -0.72
C LEU A 126 -28.67 -16.62 -2.13
N LYS A 127 -27.98 -17.68 -2.55
CA LYS A 127 -27.47 -17.82 -3.94
C LYS A 127 -28.58 -18.07 -4.97
N LEU A 128 -29.64 -18.76 -4.57
CA LEU A 128 -30.76 -19.09 -5.46
C LEU A 128 -31.85 -18.03 -5.49
N GLN A 129 -31.93 -17.20 -4.46
CA GLN A 129 -32.97 -16.19 -4.30
C GLN A 129 -32.58 -14.91 -5.04
N GLU A 130 -33.15 -14.70 -6.23
CA GLU A 130 -33.03 -13.44 -6.96
C GLU A 130 -34.16 -12.49 -6.61
N PHE A 131 -33.87 -11.21 -6.43
CA PHE A 131 -34.85 -10.14 -6.24
C PHE A 131 -34.46 -8.89 -7.04
N PRO A 132 -35.43 -8.05 -7.44
CA PRO A 132 -35.19 -6.87 -8.27
C PRO A 132 -34.34 -5.82 -7.57
N VAL A 133 -33.53 -5.08 -8.34
CA VAL A 133 -32.93 -3.81 -7.90
C VAL A 133 -34.06 -2.86 -7.47
N GLY A 134 -33.90 -2.18 -6.32
CA GLY A 134 -34.93 -1.33 -5.69
C GLY A 134 -35.80 -2.05 -4.65
N GLU A 135 -35.84 -3.40 -4.60
CA GLU A 135 -36.61 -4.16 -3.61
C GLU A 135 -35.84 -4.32 -2.30
N GLY A 136 -36.47 -4.01 -1.16
CA GLY A 136 -35.89 -4.10 0.18
C GLY A 136 -34.77 -3.08 0.43
N VAL A 137 -33.98 -3.27 1.48
CA VAL A 137 -32.87 -2.39 1.81
C VAL A 137 -31.71 -2.60 0.84
N VAL A 138 -31.32 -3.86 0.60
CA VAL A 138 -30.20 -4.21 -0.30
C VAL A 138 -30.45 -3.73 -1.73
N GLY A 139 -31.66 -3.96 -2.27
CA GLY A 139 -32.01 -3.53 -3.61
C GLY A 139 -32.01 -2.01 -3.78
N ARG A 140 -32.47 -1.27 -2.75
CA ARG A 140 -32.42 0.19 -2.76
C ARG A 140 -31.02 0.77 -2.70
N VAL A 141 -30.12 0.14 -1.92
CA VAL A 141 -28.71 0.52 -1.89
C VAL A 141 -28.05 0.29 -3.23
N ALA A 142 -28.36 -0.82 -3.90
CA ALA A 142 -27.88 -1.08 -5.27
C ALA A 142 -28.35 -0.02 -6.28
N GLU A 143 -29.63 0.41 -6.18
CA GLU A 143 -30.23 1.42 -7.04
C GLU A 143 -29.69 2.82 -6.76
N SER A 144 -29.75 3.24 -5.49
CA SER A 144 -29.37 4.59 -5.06
C SER A 144 -27.87 4.82 -5.04
N ARG A 145 -27.08 3.74 -4.96
CA ARG A 145 -25.62 3.77 -4.75
C ARG A 145 -25.22 4.52 -3.47
N ARG A 146 -26.09 4.51 -2.48
CA ARG A 146 -25.87 5.13 -1.17
C ARG A 146 -26.09 4.10 -0.09
N GLY A 147 -25.12 4.00 0.83
CA GLY A 147 -25.26 3.10 1.97
C GLY A 147 -26.39 3.51 2.90
N GLU A 148 -26.99 2.54 3.57
CA GLU A 148 -28.04 2.73 4.56
C GLU A 148 -27.68 2.03 5.89
N LEU A 149 -27.87 2.73 7.01
CA LEU A 149 -27.83 2.20 8.36
C LEU A 149 -29.27 2.03 8.84
N VAL A 150 -29.70 0.80 9.08
CA VAL A 150 -31.03 0.48 9.65
C VAL A 150 -30.83 0.09 11.11
N VAL A 151 -30.98 1.08 12.00
CA VAL A 151 -30.75 0.89 13.46
C VAL A 151 -31.77 -0.07 14.04
N ASP A 152 -33.05 0.13 13.79
CA ASP A 152 -34.13 -0.77 14.22
C ASP A 152 -34.76 -1.45 12.98
N ALA A 153 -34.21 -2.60 12.64
CA ALA A 153 -34.65 -3.35 11.47
C ALA A 153 -35.95 -4.16 11.74
N VAL A 154 -36.31 -4.37 13.01
CA VAL A 154 -37.57 -5.05 13.37
C VAL A 154 -38.77 -4.18 13.02
N ALA A 155 -38.64 -2.87 13.19
CA ALA A 155 -39.69 -1.89 12.86
C ALA A 155 -39.72 -1.53 11.37
N ASP A 156 -38.67 -1.82 10.61
CA ASP A 156 -38.56 -1.43 9.19
C ASP A 156 -39.33 -2.40 8.28
N PRO A 157 -40.36 -1.93 7.55
CA PRO A 157 -41.17 -2.79 6.68
C PRO A 157 -40.41 -3.32 5.44
N ARG A 158 -39.22 -2.80 5.15
CA ARG A 158 -38.38 -3.23 4.03
C ARG A 158 -37.55 -4.47 4.35
N VAL A 159 -37.42 -4.78 5.65
CA VAL A 159 -36.69 -5.96 6.13
C VAL A 159 -37.63 -7.15 6.25
N ALA A 160 -37.25 -8.27 5.66
CA ALA A 160 -38.06 -9.48 5.70
C ALA A 160 -38.19 -10.01 7.14
N ARG A 161 -39.42 -10.39 7.53
CA ARG A 161 -39.66 -11.01 8.83
C ARG A 161 -39.54 -12.52 8.71
N HIS A 162 -38.77 -13.10 9.60
CA HIS A 162 -38.57 -14.56 9.70
C HIS A 162 -39.17 -15.09 11.00
N GLU A 163 -39.82 -16.23 10.91
CA GLU A 163 -40.35 -16.95 12.11
C GLU A 163 -39.24 -17.52 12.98
N ASP A 164 -38.10 -17.80 12.36
CA ASP A 164 -36.93 -18.33 13.05
C ASP A 164 -36.17 -17.21 13.81
N PRO A 165 -36.06 -17.30 15.16
CA PRO A 165 -35.40 -16.29 15.97
C PRO A 165 -33.93 -16.01 15.56
N ALA A 166 -33.24 -17.01 15.01
CA ALA A 166 -31.86 -16.85 14.56
C ALA A 166 -31.71 -16.08 13.23
N LEU A 167 -32.80 -15.85 12.52
CA LEU A 167 -32.85 -15.07 11.27
C LEU A 167 -33.52 -13.71 11.46
N VAL A 168 -33.86 -13.34 12.68
CA VAL A 168 -34.43 -12.02 12.98
C VAL A 168 -33.33 -10.97 12.85
N VAL A 169 -33.57 -9.97 11.99
CA VAL A 169 -32.71 -8.80 11.86
C VAL A 169 -33.11 -7.75 12.87
N ARG A 170 -32.21 -7.42 13.79
CA ARG A 170 -32.43 -6.34 14.79
C ARG A 170 -31.85 -5.01 14.29
N SER A 171 -30.66 -5.07 13.75
CA SER A 171 -29.97 -3.93 13.15
C SER A 171 -29.15 -4.41 11.98
N MET A 172 -29.04 -3.60 10.93
CA MET A 172 -28.23 -3.92 9.75
C MET A 172 -27.59 -2.69 9.11
N MET A 173 -26.48 -2.91 8.48
CA MET A 173 -25.81 -1.91 7.64
C MET A 173 -25.66 -2.48 6.24
N VAL A 174 -25.94 -1.66 5.25
CA VAL A 174 -25.85 -2.04 3.84
C VAL A 174 -25.11 -0.96 3.08
N VAL A 175 -24.04 -1.34 2.38
CA VAL A 175 -23.18 -0.40 1.66
C VAL A 175 -22.90 -0.89 0.24
N PRO A 176 -22.87 0.01 -0.75
CA PRO A 176 -22.53 -0.35 -2.11
C PRO A 176 -21.01 -0.49 -2.26
N LEU A 177 -20.56 -1.43 -3.08
CA LEU A 177 -19.18 -1.56 -3.52
C LEU A 177 -18.98 -0.74 -4.79
N LEU A 178 -18.56 0.50 -4.63
CA LEU A 178 -18.43 1.45 -5.73
C LEU A 178 -16.98 1.56 -6.19
N PHE A 179 -16.76 1.33 -7.46
CA PHE A 179 -15.52 1.70 -8.13
C PHE A 179 -15.81 2.69 -9.25
N ARG A 180 -15.42 3.96 -9.06
CA ARG A 180 -15.83 5.09 -9.92
C ARG A 180 -17.36 5.14 -10.05
N ASP A 181 -17.88 5.07 -11.27
CA ASP A 181 -19.32 5.12 -11.56
C ASP A 181 -20.00 3.74 -11.62
N ARG A 182 -19.26 2.67 -11.34
CA ARG A 182 -19.76 1.29 -11.41
C ARG A 182 -20.00 0.73 -10.01
N CYS A 183 -21.18 0.19 -9.79
CA CYS A 183 -21.51 -0.59 -8.60
C CYS A 183 -21.14 -2.06 -8.89
N LEU A 184 -20.14 -2.59 -8.15
CA LEU A 184 -19.65 -3.96 -8.30
C LEU A 184 -20.44 -4.97 -7.47
N GLY A 185 -21.25 -4.46 -6.51
CA GLY A 185 -22.06 -5.28 -5.63
C GLY A 185 -22.53 -4.49 -4.42
N VAL A 186 -23.18 -5.17 -3.50
CA VAL A 186 -23.67 -4.60 -2.23
C VAL A 186 -23.23 -5.50 -1.09
N LEU A 187 -22.57 -4.91 -0.09
CA LEU A 187 -22.16 -5.59 1.13
C LEU A 187 -23.16 -5.27 2.24
N ALA A 188 -23.70 -6.31 2.87
CA ALA A 188 -24.61 -6.18 3.98
C ALA A 188 -24.09 -6.95 5.20
N VAL A 189 -24.18 -6.34 6.38
CA VAL A 189 -23.89 -6.97 7.68
C VAL A 189 -25.12 -6.86 8.57
N ALA A 190 -25.36 -7.89 9.38
CA ALA A 190 -26.54 -7.93 10.24
C ALA A 190 -26.18 -8.35 11.66
N ASN A 191 -26.86 -7.72 12.61
CA ASN A 191 -26.86 -8.00 14.03
C ASN A 191 -25.46 -7.87 14.69
N PRO A 192 -25.19 -6.84 15.47
CA PRO A 192 -24.07 -6.84 16.40
C PRO A 192 -24.28 -7.88 17.53
N PRO A 193 -23.24 -8.27 18.26
CA PRO A 193 -23.37 -9.22 19.37
C PRO A 193 -24.23 -8.65 20.51
N GLY A 194 -24.84 -9.53 21.27
CA GLY A 194 -25.73 -9.11 22.38
C GLY A 194 -27.04 -8.48 21.90
N ASP A 195 -27.52 -7.49 22.63
CA ASP A 195 -28.74 -6.73 22.29
C ASP A 195 -28.45 -5.32 21.76
N ASP A 196 -27.20 -5.05 21.35
CA ASP A 196 -26.75 -3.80 20.81
C ASP A 196 -27.28 -3.55 19.38
N PHE A 197 -27.19 -2.29 18.95
CA PHE A 197 -27.48 -1.85 17.58
C PHE A 197 -26.23 -1.23 16.96
N PHE A 198 -26.11 -1.30 15.64
CA PHE A 198 -25.04 -0.59 14.94
C PHE A 198 -25.21 0.92 15.06
N ASP A 199 -24.10 1.62 15.20
CA ASP A 199 -24.04 3.06 15.29
C ASP A 199 -23.46 3.71 14.00
N GLN A 200 -23.38 5.02 14.00
CA GLN A 200 -22.83 5.78 12.86
C GLN A 200 -21.33 5.54 12.67
N ALA A 201 -20.59 5.20 13.72
CA ALA A 201 -19.17 4.90 13.63
C ALA A 201 -18.94 3.55 12.94
N ASP A 202 -19.72 2.51 13.33
CA ASP A 202 -19.73 1.20 12.68
C ASP A 202 -20.07 1.32 11.18
N PHE A 203 -21.04 2.18 10.87
CA PHE A 203 -21.45 2.42 9.50
C PHE A 203 -20.36 3.11 8.67
N THR A 204 -19.69 4.11 9.25
CA THR A 204 -18.56 4.78 8.58
C THR A 204 -17.39 3.81 8.34
N LEU A 205 -17.11 2.93 9.30
CA LEU A 205 -16.10 1.88 9.15
C LEU A 205 -16.46 0.93 8.01
N LEU A 206 -17.71 0.44 7.97
CA LEU A 206 -18.16 -0.46 6.90
C LEU A 206 -18.11 0.23 5.52
N GLN A 207 -18.42 1.52 5.43
CA GLN A 207 -18.26 2.27 4.18
C GLN A 207 -16.82 2.33 3.71
N ALA A 208 -15.87 2.61 4.61
CA ALA A 208 -14.45 2.62 4.28
C ALA A 208 -13.96 1.23 3.82
N LEU A 209 -14.42 0.15 4.47
CA LEU A 209 -14.14 -1.22 4.07
C LEU A 209 -14.72 -1.54 2.68
N ALA A 210 -15.94 -1.08 2.39
CA ALA A 210 -16.59 -1.29 1.10
C ALA A 210 -15.85 -0.60 -0.05
N GLU A 211 -15.30 0.59 0.17
CA GLU A 211 -14.46 1.28 -0.81
C GLU A 211 -13.19 0.47 -1.14
N GLN A 212 -12.51 -0.08 -0.13
CA GLN A 212 -11.34 -0.93 -0.32
C GLN A 212 -11.70 -2.27 -0.97
N ALA A 213 -12.81 -2.88 -0.55
CA ALA A 213 -13.33 -4.11 -1.14
C ALA A 213 -13.70 -3.92 -2.62
N ALA A 214 -14.31 -2.80 -2.97
CA ALA A 214 -14.62 -2.46 -4.37
C ALA A 214 -13.36 -2.33 -5.23
N LEU A 215 -12.31 -1.68 -4.69
CA LEU A 215 -11.01 -1.60 -5.35
C LEU A 215 -10.38 -2.98 -5.54
N ALA A 216 -10.41 -3.83 -4.50
CA ALA A 216 -9.87 -5.18 -4.55
C ALA A 216 -10.61 -6.07 -5.56
N LEU A 217 -11.95 -6.02 -5.58
CA LEU A 217 -12.77 -6.75 -6.54
C LEU A 217 -12.54 -6.28 -7.97
N HIS A 218 -12.46 -4.97 -8.18
CA HIS A 218 -12.13 -4.42 -9.49
C HIS A 218 -10.75 -4.91 -9.96
N ASN A 219 -9.76 -4.86 -9.10
CA ASN A 219 -8.42 -5.33 -9.41
C ASN A 219 -8.40 -6.84 -9.70
N ALA A 220 -9.16 -7.64 -8.93
CA ALA A 220 -9.31 -9.07 -9.18
C ALA A 220 -10.04 -9.36 -10.51
N GLU A 221 -11.07 -8.59 -10.84
CA GLU A 221 -11.78 -8.68 -12.14
C GLU A 221 -10.87 -8.35 -13.32
N VAL A 222 -9.96 -7.41 -13.11
CA VAL A 222 -8.95 -7.00 -14.10
C VAL A 222 -7.81 -8.02 -14.22
N LEU A 223 -7.37 -8.60 -13.09
CA LEU A 223 -6.26 -9.57 -13.05
C LEU A 223 -6.69 -10.98 -13.48
N HIS A 224 -7.95 -11.35 -13.28
CA HIS A 224 -8.52 -12.65 -13.63
C HIS A 224 -9.85 -12.47 -14.39
N PRO A 225 -9.83 -11.97 -15.62
CA PRO A 225 -11.04 -11.87 -16.41
C PRO A 225 -11.65 -13.26 -16.62
N PRO A 226 -12.97 -13.41 -16.62
CA PRO A 226 -13.61 -14.61 -17.14
C PRO A 226 -13.10 -14.84 -18.55
N VAL A 227 -12.76 -16.08 -18.88
CA VAL A 227 -12.02 -16.52 -20.07
C VAL A 227 -12.68 -16.03 -21.37
N GLU A 228 -12.55 -14.75 -21.67
CA GLU A 228 -12.63 -14.14 -22.97
C GLU A 228 -11.38 -13.27 -23.12
N GLU A 229 -10.54 -13.64 -24.06
CA GLU A 229 -9.21 -13.08 -24.31
C GLU A 229 -9.27 -11.55 -24.49
N LEU A 230 -9.03 -10.78 -23.43
CA LEU A 230 -8.67 -9.37 -23.54
C LEU A 230 -7.15 -9.19 -23.36
N PRO A 231 -6.50 -8.33 -24.14
CA PRO A 231 -5.06 -8.27 -24.18
C PRO A 231 -4.50 -7.86 -22.82
N LEU A 232 -3.68 -8.71 -22.21
CA LEU A 232 -2.84 -8.46 -21.00
C LEU A 232 -2.05 -7.14 -21.05
N ASP A 233 -1.88 -6.56 -22.24
CA ASP A 233 -1.12 -5.32 -22.45
C ASP A 233 -1.81 -4.05 -21.94
N PHE A 234 -3.15 -4.00 -21.89
CA PHE A 234 -3.87 -2.75 -21.61
C PHE A 234 -3.83 -2.36 -20.12
N ASP A 235 -3.97 -3.32 -19.24
CA ASP A 235 -3.99 -3.06 -17.78
C ASP A 235 -2.58 -2.93 -17.22
N GLN A 236 -1.62 -3.64 -17.77
CA GLN A 236 -0.20 -3.40 -17.48
C GLN A 236 0.23 -2.01 -17.94
N GLN A 237 -0.26 -1.52 -19.08
CA GLN A 237 -0.01 -0.15 -19.54
C GLN A 237 -0.62 0.90 -18.60
N ARG A 238 -1.81 0.67 -18.06
CA ARG A 238 -2.45 1.55 -17.07
C ARG A 238 -1.72 1.57 -15.74
N ALA A 239 -1.34 0.41 -15.22
CA ALA A 239 -0.54 0.31 -14.01
C ALA A 239 0.82 1.01 -14.17
N ARG A 240 1.48 0.85 -15.33
CA ARG A 240 2.69 1.60 -15.70
C ARG A 240 2.47 3.09 -15.72
N GLY A 241 1.37 3.56 -16.32
CA GLY A 241 1.04 4.98 -16.34
C GLY A 241 0.90 5.56 -14.94
N THR A 242 0.27 4.83 -14.03
CA THR A 242 0.12 5.24 -12.63
C THR A 242 1.46 5.25 -11.90
N GLN A 243 2.30 4.24 -12.09
CA GLN A 243 3.63 4.17 -11.50
C GLN A 243 4.54 5.30 -12.01
N GLN A 244 4.56 5.53 -13.32
CA GLN A 244 5.34 6.62 -13.92
C GLN A 244 4.90 8.00 -13.41
N PHE A 245 3.63 8.16 -13.05
CA PHE A 245 3.12 9.40 -12.47
C PHE A 245 3.72 9.68 -11.08
N LEU A 246 4.14 8.65 -10.34
CA LEU A 246 4.79 8.79 -9.04
C LEU A 246 6.28 9.12 -9.16
N LEU A 247 6.93 8.82 -10.29
CA LEU A 247 8.35 9.15 -10.49
C LEU A 247 8.56 10.66 -10.68
N PRO A 248 9.74 11.19 -10.35
CA PRO A 248 10.09 12.58 -10.65
C PRO A 248 9.94 12.86 -12.14
N ARG A 249 9.15 13.88 -12.50
CA ARG A 249 8.91 14.26 -13.89
C ARG A 249 10.11 14.98 -14.51
N GLU A 250 10.89 15.65 -13.68
CA GLU A 250 12.03 16.45 -14.10
C GLU A 250 13.21 16.18 -13.16
N THR A 251 14.40 16.18 -13.75
CA THR A 251 15.63 16.13 -12.98
C THR A 251 15.88 17.52 -12.38
N PRO A 252 16.09 17.65 -11.08
CA PRO A 252 16.25 18.95 -10.45
C PRO A 252 17.54 19.62 -10.88
N VAL A 253 17.48 20.93 -11.09
CA VAL A 253 18.65 21.76 -11.33
C VAL A 253 19.28 22.10 -9.97
N VAL A 254 20.55 21.70 -9.79
CA VAL A 254 21.36 21.95 -8.58
C VAL A 254 22.66 22.65 -9.01
N PRO A 255 22.97 23.84 -8.46
CA PRO A 255 24.21 24.55 -8.81
C PRO A 255 25.45 23.66 -8.57
N GLY A 256 26.35 23.63 -9.55
CA GLY A 256 27.58 22.86 -9.50
C GLY A 256 27.40 21.33 -9.72
N LEU A 257 26.20 20.88 -10.08
CA LEU A 257 25.92 19.49 -10.41
C LEU A 257 25.20 19.37 -11.75
N GLU A 258 25.65 18.43 -12.56
CA GLU A 258 24.88 17.90 -13.70
C GLU A 258 24.24 16.60 -13.28
N ILE A 259 22.93 16.48 -13.39
CA ILE A 259 22.17 15.30 -12.97
C ILE A 259 21.34 14.83 -14.16
N ASP A 260 21.39 13.55 -14.48
CA ASP A 260 20.45 12.90 -15.41
C ASP A 260 19.96 11.60 -14.79
N ALA A 261 18.66 11.38 -14.86
CA ALA A 261 18.00 10.17 -14.40
C ALA A 261 17.20 9.54 -15.52
N ARG A 262 17.36 8.22 -15.69
CA ARG A 262 16.65 7.44 -16.70
C ARG A 262 15.94 6.28 -16.02
N TYR A 263 14.69 6.13 -16.36
CA TYR A 263 13.88 4.98 -16.00
C TYR A 263 13.34 4.32 -17.27
N ARG A 264 13.52 3.02 -17.38
CA ARG A 264 12.97 2.22 -18.48
C ARG A 264 12.27 1.02 -17.89
N ALA A 265 10.96 0.97 -18.05
CA ALA A 265 10.15 -0.14 -17.56
C ALA A 265 10.42 -1.42 -18.33
N ALA A 266 10.44 -2.55 -17.63
CA ALA A 266 10.37 -3.89 -18.18
C ALA A 266 9.00 -4.19 -18.79
N LYS A 267 8.79 -5.40 -19.33
CA LYS A 267 7.47 -5.82 -19.82
C LYS A 267 6.45 -5.92 -18.69
N GLU A 268 6.84 -6.43 -17.54
CA GLU A 268 6.03 -6.51 -16.32
C GLU A 268 6.22 -5.27 -15.45
N VAL A 269 5.19 -4.86 -14.73
CA VAL A 269 5.27 -3.77 -13.75
C VAL A 269 6.11 -4.21 -12.56
N ARG A 270 7.08 -3.37 -12.16
CA ARG A 270 8.01 -3.60 -11.05
C ARG A 270 7.91 -2.48 -10.01
N GLY A 271 8.66 -2.59 -8.93
CA GLY A 271 8.66 -1.65 -7.82
C GLY A 271 9.83 -0.68 -7.78
N ASN A 272 10.52 -0.44 -8.91
CA ASN A 272 11.72 0.40 -8.95
C ASN A 272 11.36 1.89 -9.00
N PHE A 273 12.04 2.70 -8.19
CA PHE A 273 11.88 4.14 -8.24
C PHE A 273 13.14 4.88 -7.79
N HIS A 274 13.22 6.13 -8.18
CA HIS A 274 14.17 7.10 -7.65
C HIS A 274 13.43 8.35 -7.18
N ASP A 275 14.03 9.06 -6.25
CA ASP A 275 13.48 10.35 -5.81
C ASP A 275 14.61 11.32 -5.44
N PHE A 276 14.28 12.61 -5.45
CA PHE A 276 15.20 13.70 -5.20
C PHE A 276 14.68 14.58 -4.07
N VAL A 277 15.57 14.97 -3.17
CA VAL A 277 15.22 15.80 -2.01
C VAL A 277 16.21 16.95 -1.88
N ARG A 278 15.70 18.18 -1.80
CA ARG A 278 16.50 19.34 -1.43
C ARG A 278 16.61 19.39 0.08
N LEU A 279 17.82 19.50 0.58
CA LEU A 279 18.13 19.55 1.99
C LEU A 279 18.66 20.93 2.40
N PRO A 280 18.57 21.29 3.70
CA PRO A 280 19.15 22.55 4.19
C PRO A 280 20.63 22.67 3.86
N GLY A 281 21.15 23.92 3.74
CA GLY A 281 22.56 24.18 3.45
C GLY A 281 23.00 23.80 2.03
N GLY A 282 22.13 23.87 1.04
CA GLY A 282 22.46 23.55 -0.35
C GLY A 282 22.75 22.08 -0.64
N ARG A 283 22.53 21.20 0.34
CA ARG A 283 22.70 19.76 0.18
C ARG A 283 21.58 19.16 -0.66
N PHE A 284 21.87 18.05 -1.28
CA PHE A 284 20.97 17.39 -2.20
C PHE A 284 20.96 15.87 -1.97
N GLY A 285 19.79 15.31 -1.74
CA GLY A 285 19.57 13.90 -1.51
C GLY A 285 19.04 13.18 -2.76
N VAL A 286 19.55 11.99 -3.02
CA VAL A 286 19.11 11.10 -4.11
C VAL A 286 18.83 9.73 -3.52
N LEU A 287 17.60 9.25 -3.68
CA LEU A 287 17.22 7.87 -3.37
C LEU A 287 17.09 7.07 -4.66
N LEU A 288 17.65 5.89 -4.66
CA LEU A 288 17.34 4.81 -5.60
C LEU A 288 16.84 3.63 -4.80
N ALA A 289 15.67 3.09 -5.14
CA ALA A 289 15.09 1.97 -4.44
C ALA A 289 14.34 1.02 -5.37
N GLU A 290 14.26 -0.23 -4.94
CA GLU A 290 13.61 -1.31 -5.65
C GLU A 290 12.81 -2.14 -4.66
N CYS A 291 11.49 -2.22 -4.84
CA CYS A 291 10.61 -3.08 -4.09
C CYS A 291 10.55 -4.44 -4.77
N GLU A 292 10.89 -5.50 -4.03
CA GLU A 292 10.86 -6.85 -4.53
C GLU A 292 9.44 -7.27 -4.93
N GLY A 293 9.37 -8.10 -5.97
CA GLY A 293 8.11 -8.60 -6.51
C GLY A 293 7.78 -8.07 -7.90
N LYS A 294 6.59 -8.43 -8.36
CA LYS A 294 6.08 -8.11 -9.70
C LYS A 294 4.63 -7.63 -9.60
N GLY A 295 4.20 -6.87 -10.60
CA GLY A 295 2.82 -6.42 -10.72
C GLY A 295 2.38 -5.39 -9.69
N MET A 296 1.10 -5.41 -9.37
CA MET A 296 0.46 -4.43 -8.48
C MET A 296 1.05 -4.40 -7.06
N PRO A 297 1.35 -5.54 -6.39
CA PRO A 297 1.92 -5.51 -5.04
C PRO A 297 3.23 -4.72 -4.95
N ALA A 298 4.14 -4.94 -5.89
CA ALA A 298 5.42 -4.21 -5.94
C ALA A 298 5.20 -2.69 -6.17
N SER A 299 4.23 -2.32 -7.01
CA SER A 299 3.88 -0.91 -7.26
C SER A 299 3.26 -0.22 -6.04
N LEU A 300 2.42 -0.92 -5.29
CA LEU A 300 1.83 -0.39 -4.05
C LEU A 300 2.91 -0.22 -2.98
N LEU A 301 3.77 -1.21 -2.80
CA LEU A 301 4.89 -1.14 -1.87
C LEU A 301 5.83 0.03 -2.24
N MET A 302 6.10 0.24 -3.52
CA MET A 302 6.85 1.39 -4.01
C MET A 302 6.20 2.72 -3.61
N ALA A 303 4.88 2.85 -3.78
CA ALA A 303 4.16 4.07 -3.42
C ALA A 303 4.21 4.34 -1.90
N ILE A 304 4.06 3.30 -1.08
CA ILE A 304 4.17 3.36 0.38
C ILE A 304 5.60 3.77 0.78
N CYS A 305 6.59 3.06 0.27
CA CYS A 305 8.00 3.32 0.56
C CYS A 305 8.39 4.76 0.20
N ARG A 306 8.03 5.23 -1.00
CA ARG A 306 8.28 6.59 -1.45
C ARG A 306 7.57 7.64 -0.58
N THR A 307 6.35 7.37 -0.14
CA THR A 307 5.59 8.28 0.72
C THR A 307 6.27 8.46 2.07
N HIS A 308 6.68 7.36 2.71
CA HIS A 308 7.45 7.41 3.95
C HIS A 308 8.79 8.11 3.78
N PHE A 309 9.52 7.78 2.71
CA PHE A 309 10.79 8.44 2.43
C PHE A 309 10.65 9.96 2.31
N ARG A 310 9.64 10.45 1.61
CA ARG A 310 9.37 11.89 1.47
C ARG A 310 9.01 12.61 2.77
N GLN A 311 8.52 11.88 3.78
CA GLN A 311 8.29 12.42 5.12
C GLN A 311 9.55 12.39 5.99
N ILE A 312 10.45 11.42 5.76
CA ILE A 312 11.66 11.21 6.54
C ILE A 312 12.80 12.10 6.03
N ALA A 313 13.06 12.10 4.74
CA ALA A 313 14.23 12.74 4.13
C ALA A 313 14.38 14.25 4.47
N PRO A 314 13.31 15.08 4.56
CA PRO A 314 13.45 16.49 4.92
C PRO A 314 13.90 16.75 6.36
N ARG A 315 13.93 15.73 7.24
CA ARG A 315 14.28 15.88 8.67
C ARG A 315 15.77 16.07 8.93
N ASP A 316 16.58 16.25 7.91
CA ASP A 316 18.03 16.47 8.01
C ASP A 316 18.80 15.33 8.68
N LEU A 317 18.37 14.12 8.45
CA LEU A 317 19.01 12.90 8.92
C LEU A 317 20.21 12.54 8.03
N SER A 318 21.15 11.76 8.56
CA SER A 318 22.16 11.13 7.72
C SER A 318 21.51 10.05 6.81
N PRO A 319 22.18 9.63 5.74
CA PRO A 319 21.66 8.55 4.88
C PRO A 319 21.31 7.28 5.64
N ALA A 320 22.18 6.85 6.57
CA ALA A 320 21.93 5.66 7.38
C ALA A 320 20.71 5.84 8.29
N GLN A 321 20.61 6.98 8.99
CA GLN A 321 19.47 7.27 9.84
C GLN A 321 18.16 7.31 9.05
N ALA A 322 18.17 7.90 7.86
CA ALA A 322 16.99 7.97 7.00
C ALA A 322 16.53 6.57 6.55
N LEU A 323 17.45 5.68 6.17
CA LEU A 323 17.12 4.31 5.79
C LEU A 323 16.66 3.46 6.98
N ILE A 324 17.24 3.66 8.17
CA ILE A 324 16.80 3.00 9.41
C ILE A 324 15.37 3.42 9.77
N GLU A 325 15.05 4.72 9.70
CA GLU A 325 13.68 5.19 9.93
C GLU A 325 12.72 4.70 8.86
N LEU A 326 13.15 4.64 7.61
CA LEU A 326 12.35 4.07 6.52
C LEU A 326 12.03 2.60 6.77
N ASN A 327 13.04 1.78 7.14
CA ASN A 327 12.81 0.38 7.48
C ASN A 327 11.83 0.23 8.65
N ARG A 328 11.97 1.02 9.70
CA ARG A 328 11.04 1.00 10.84
C ARG A 328 9.60 1.35 10.45
N ALA A 329 9.45 2.23 9.47
CA ALA A 329 8.14 2.65 8.99
C ALA A 329 7.46 1.59 8.11
N ILE A 330 8.23 0.87 7.26
CA ILE A 330 7.66 -0.07 6.29
C ILE A 330 7.72 -1.53 6.73
N ALA A 331 8.70 -1.94 7.56
CA ALA A 331 8.90 -3.34 7.94
C ALA A 331 7.68 -3.99 8.62
N PRO A 332 6.88 -3.28 9.45
CA PRO A 332 5.66 -3.87 10.02
C PRO A 332 4.62 -4.28 8.97
N ASP A 333 4.62 -3.62 7.81
CA ASP A 333 3.66 -3.82 6.72
C ASP A 333 4.19 -4.76 5.63
N LEU A 334 5.47 -5.15 5.72
CA LEU A 334 6.08 -6.09 4.78
C LEU A 334 5.72 -7.53 5.13
N GLN A 335 5.12 -8.19 4.17
CA GLN A 335 4.83 -9.63 4.26
C GLN A 335 6.09 -10.47 4.09
N ALA A 336 6.04 -11.72 4.55
CA ALA A 336 7.09 -12.69 4.29
C ALA A 336 7.32 -12.85 2.78
N GLY A 337 8.56 -12.63 2.33
CA GLY A 337 8.93 -12.69 0.91
C GLY A 337 8.94 -11.34 0.19
N PHE A 338 8.59 -10.23 0.87
CA PHE A 338 8.75 -8.89 0.33
C PHE A 338 9.91 -8.17 1.01
N SER A 339 10.73 -7.51 0.23
CA SER A 339 11.82 -6.68 0.73
C SER A 339 11.97 -5.41 -0.13
N VAL A 340 12.67 -4.43 0.42
CA VAL A 340 13.01 -3.20 -0.29
C VAL A 340 14.50 -3.00 -0.24
N THR A 341 15.13 -2.98 -1.42
CA THR A 341 16.51 -2.52 -1.53
C THR A 341 16.53 -1.02 -1.77
N ALA A 342 17.45 -0.32 -1.15
CA ALA A 342 17.57 1.13 -1.27
C ALA A 342 19.02 1.59 -1.13
N LEU A 343 19.36 2.66 -1.84
CA LEU A 343 20.56 3.44 -1.65
C LEU A 343 20.16 4.91 -1.56
N TYR A 344 20.52 5.54 -0.46
CA TYR A 344 20.30 6.96 -0.26
C TYR A 344 21.64 7.67 -0.19
N ALA A 345 21.86 8.65 -1.06
CA ALA A 345 23.04 9.46 -1.13
C ALA A 345 22.72 10.94 -0.88
N ILE A 346 23.49 11.59 0.00
CA ILE A 346 23.45 13.02 0.25
C ILE A 346 24.74 13.64 -0.29
N ILE A 347 24.57 14.58 -1.19
CA ILE A 347 25.65 15.37 -1.81
C ILE A 347 25.75 16.69 -1.07
N ASP A 348 26.95 16.99 -0.57
CA ASP A 348 27.29 18.23 0.09
C ASP A 348 28.34 18.97 -0.76
N PRO A 349 27.92 19.91 -1.62
CA PRO A 349 28.85 20.63 -2.47
C PRO A 349 29.84 21.51 -1.68
N GLU A 350 29.39 22.11 -0.55
CA GLU A 350 30.24 22.98 0.27
C GLU A 350 31.37 22.19 0.93
N ARG A 351 31.07 21.01 1.46
CA ARG A 351 32.06 20.12 2.08
C ARG A 351 32.80 19.24 1.08
N SER A 352 32.48 19.36 -0.21
CA SER A 352 33.09 18.55 -1.28
C SER A 352 33.03 17.06 -0.96
N ARG A 353 31.86 16.56 -0.56
CA ARG A 353 31.66 15.19 -0.09
C ARG A 353 30.31 14.63 -0.54
N VAL A 354 30.29 13.35 -0.86
CA VAL A 354 29.07 12.55 -0.96
C VAL A 354 29.04 11.57 0.21
N THR A 355 27.93 11.51 0.91
CA THR A 355 27.69 10.51 1.96
C THR A 355 26.52 9.65 1.53
N PHE A 356 26.63 8.34 1.63
CA PHE A 356 25.55 7.43 1.28
C PHE A 356 25.46 6.28 2.27
N ALA A 357 24.28 5.67 2.34
CA ALA A 357 24.03 4.41 3.00
C ALA A 357 23.29 3.48 2.07
N ARG A 358 23.49 2.18 2.27
CA ARG A 358 22.96 1.12 1.41
C ARG A 358 22.13 0.14 2.21
N ALA A 359 20.94 -0.14 1.74
CA ALA A 359 20.05 -1.18 2.24
C ALA A 359 19.87 -2.25 1.14
N GLY A 360 20.88 -3.11 0.95
CA GLY A 360 20.81 -4.22 -0.01
C GLY A 360 20.88 -3.85 -1.51
N GLN A 361 20.83 -2.57 -1.90
CA GLN A 361 20.86 -2.11 -3.30
C GLN A 361 22.25 -2.31 -3.93
N GLU A 362 22.36 -2.20 -5.25
CA GLU A 362 23.63 -2.24 -5.97
C GLU A 362 24.65 -1.22 -5.43
N LEU A 363 25.94 -1.56 -5.50
CA LEU A 363 27.00 -0.66 -5.03
C LEU A 363 27.11 0.56 -5.93
N PRO A 364 27.22 1.79 -5.37
CA PRO A 364 27.39 2.98 -6.17
C PRO A 364 28.73 2.96 -6.89
N LEU A 365 28.74 3.37 -8.16
CA LEU A 365 29.94 3.45 -8.97
C LEU A 365 30.46 4.90 -9.00
N LEU A 366 31.72 5.09 -8.63
CA LEU A 366 32.35 6.39 -8.57
C LEU A 366 33.55 6.47 -9.55
N ALA A 367 33.39 7.29 -10.60
CA ALA A 367 34.46 7.54 -11.56
C ALA A 367 35.18 8.84 -11.22
N ARG A 368 36.51 8.78 -11.07
CA ARG A 368 37.36 9.91 -10.67
C ARG A 368 38.76 9.84 -11.30
N ARG A 369 39.40 10.99 -11.44
CA ARG A 369 40.81 11.02 -11.84
C ARG A 369 41.74 10.74 -10.66
N GLY A 370 42.67 9.84 -10.87
CA GLY A 370 43.72 9.60 -9.91
C GLY A 370 44.59 10.82 -9.69
N PRO A 371 44.97 11.14 -8.42
CA PRO A 371 45.66 12.41 -8.08
C PRO A 371 47.05 12.55 -8.70
N HIS A 372 47.73 11.45 -9.03
CA HIS A 372 49.10 11.46 -9.55
C HIS A 372 49.25 10.93 -10.97
N SER A 373 48.37 10.05 -11.40
CA SER A 373 48.47 9.38 -12.72
C SER A 373 47.69 10.09 -13.84
N GLY A 374 46.73 10.94 -13.48
CA GLY A 374 45.76 11.49 -14.45
C GLY A 374 44.82 10.42 -15.03
N LEU A 375 44.99 9.15 -14.68
CA LEU A 375 44.16 8.04 -15.14
C LEU A 375 42.81 8.07 -14.44
N VAL A 376 41.77 7.84 -15.22
CA VAL A 376 40.41 7.70 -14.65
C VAL A 376 40.21 6.30 -14.14
N ARG A 377 39.72 6.20 -12.92
CA ARG A 377 39.26 4.97 -12.30
C ARG A 377 37.76 5.05 -12.09
N ALA A 378 37.06 3.96 -12.29
CA ALA A 378 35.65 3.79 -11.98
C ALA A 378 35.56 2.59 -11.04
N ASP A 379 35.39 2.88 -9.75
CA ASP A 379 35.44 1.89 -8.70
C ASP A 379 34.06 1.82 -8.03
N PHE A 380 33.62 0.60 -7.72
CA PHE A 380 32.45 0.39 -6.86
C PHE A 380 32.83 0.69 -5.41
N VAL A 381 32.07 1.56 -4.78
CA VAL A 381 32.33 1.91 -3.38
C VAL A 381 31.66 0.89 -2.48
N ALA A 382 32.48 0.14 -1.75
CA ALA A 382 31.97 -0.87 -0.83
C ALA A 382 31.15 -0.25 0.31
N ALA A 383 29.99 -0.82 0.55
CA ALA A 383 29.11 -0.47 1.66
C ALA A 383 28.33 -1.70 2.08
N ASP A 384 28.38 -2.03 3.34
CA ASP A 384 27.54 -3.08 3.91
C ASP A 384 26.07 -2.67 3.88
N GLY A 385 25.16 -3.64 3.93
CA GLY A 385 23.75 -3.33 3.97
C GLY A 385 22.86 -4.55 3.77
N LEU A 386 21.74 -4.54 4.45
CA LEU A 386 20.68 -5.54 4.39
C LEU A 386 19.44 -4.88 3.76
N ALA A 387 18.70 -5.58 2.90
CA ALA A 387 17.45 -5.05 2.38
C ALA A 387 16.43 -4.82 3.51
N ALA A 388 15.66 -3.75 3.41
CA ALA A 388 14.61 -3.45 4.38
C ALA A 388 13.54 -4.55 4.35
N GLY A 389 13.06 -4.95 5.52
CA GLY A 389 12.16 -6.08 5.68
C GLY A 389 12.85 -7.44 5.82
N LEU A 390 14.16 -7.54 5.56
CA LEU A 390 14.91 -8.79 5.79
C LEU A 390 15.56 -8.78 7.18
N GLY A 391 15.42 -9.87 7.91
CA GLY A 391 16.00 -10.03 9.25
C GLY A 391 15.32 -9.20 10.34
N SER A 392 15.96 -9.07 11.49
CA SER A 392 15.45 -8.26 12.60
C SER A 392 15.79 -6.77 12.43
N ALA A 393 14.96 -5.89 13.00
CA ALA A 393 15.23 -4.46 13.01
C ALA A 393 16.61 -4.13 13.62
N ALA A 394 17.02 -4.84 14.67
CA ALA A 394 18.33 -4.67 15.32
C ALA A 394 19.49 -5.04 14.37
N ALA A 395 19.34 -6.10 13.58
CA ALA A 395 20.35 -6.48 12.59
C ALA A 395 20.46 -5.42 11.48
N PHE A 396 19.33 -4.92 11.00
CA PHE A 396 19.28 -3.83 10.03
C PHE A 396 19.96 -2.57 10.56
N ASP A 397 19.57 -2.11 11.76
CA ASP A 397 20.14 -0.92 12.39
C ASP A 397 21.67 -1.02 12.59
N THR A 398 22.19 -2.23 12.80
CA THR A 398 23.64 -2.46 12.99
C THR A 398 24.41 -2.45 11.66
N LEU A 399 23.81 -2.93 10.60
CA LEU A 399 24.49 -3.09 9.30
C LEU A 399 24.43 -1.83 8.43
N ILE A 400 23.43 -0.95 8.66
CA ILE A 400 23.29 0.26 7.86
C ILE A 400 24.17 1.36 8.44
N ALA A 401 25.19 1.76 7.70
CA ALA A 401 26.16 2.77 8.11
C ALA A 401 26.36 3.83 7.03
N ASP A 402 26.76 5.04 7.45
CA ASP A 402 27.13 6.11 6.55
C ASP A 402 28.54 5.88 5.97
N HIS A 403 28.63 5.92 4.66
CA HIS A 403 29.90 5.90 3.92
C HIS A 403 30.10 7.25 3.27
N ALA A 404 31.26 7.87 3.52
CA ALA A 404 31.54 9.19 3.02
C ALA A 404 32.78 9.19 2.09
N GLU A 405 32.58 9.69 0.89
CA GLU A 405 33.62 9.82 -0.12
C GLU A 405 33.90 11.28 -0.46
N PRO A 406 35.16 11.68 -0.60
CA PRO A 406 35.49 12.96 -1.18
C PRO A 406 34.92 13.07 -2.60
N TRP A 407 34.41 14.24 -2.94
CA TRP A 407 33.86 14.49 -4.25
C TRP A 407 34.38 15.81 -4.85
N LYS A 408 35.15 15.69 -5.92
CA LYS A 408 35.83 16.82 -6.58
C LYS A 408 35.16 17.19 -7.91
N PRO A 409 35.35 18.40 -8.40
CA PRO A 409 34.95 18.75 -9.76
C PRO A 409 35.51 17.75 -10.80
N GLY A 410 34.62 17.27 -11.67
CA GLY A 410 34.92 16.25 -12.67
C GLY A 410 34.63 14.82 -12.21
N ASP A 411 34.37 14.56 -10.92
CA ASP A 411 33.96 13.25 -10.45
C ASP A 411 32.51 12.94 -10.88
N VAL A 412 32.25 11.66 -11.17
CA VAL A 412 30.96 11.15 -11.63
C VAL A 412 30.49 10.03 -10.72
N LEU A 413 29.32 10.19 -10.13
CA LEU A 413 28.63 9.17 -9.35
C LEU A 413 27.52 8.55 -10.20
N VAL A 414 27.47 7.22 -10.25
CA VAL A 414 26.42 6.49 -10.94
C VAL A 414 25.73 5.55 -9.95
N LEU A 415 24.42 5.75 -9.82
CA LEU A 415 23.50 4.89 -9.07
C LEU A 415 22.66 4.14 -10.09
N TYR A 416 22.47 2.85 -9.88
CA TYR A 416 21.77 1.99 -10.84
C TYR A 416 21.09 0.82 -10.16
N THR A 417 20.07 0.26 -10.79
CA THR A 417 19.40 -0.99 -10.35
C THR A 417 20.00 -2.21 -11.04
N ALA A 418 19.75 -3.39 -10.48
CA ALA A 418 20.20 -4.67 -11.03
C ALA A 418 19.80 -4.85 -12.52
N GLY A 419 18.70 -4.24 -12.95
CA GLY A 419 18.28 -4.22 -14.34
C GLY A 419 19.30 -3.64 -15.34
N VAL A 420 20.35 -2.94 -14.87
CA VAL A 420 21.49 -2.51 -15.72
C VAL A 420 22.53 -3.62 -15.89
N THR A 421 22.90 -4.30 -14.79
CA THR A 421 24.04 -5.21 -14.75
C THR A 421 23.68 -6.68 -14.90
N ALA A 422 22.46 -7.07 -14.58
CA ALA A 422 21.98 -8.44 -14.64
C ALA A 422 21.34 -8.82 -16.00
N VAL A 423 21.35 -7.92 -16.98
CA VAL A 423 20.79 -8.17 -18.32
C VAL A 423 21.57 -9.28 -19.01
N PRO A 424 20.93 -10.40 -19.43
CA PRO A 424 21.59 -11.48 -20.16
C PRO A 424 21.65 -11.18 -21.66
N ASN A 425 22.68 -11.72 -22.32
CA ASN A 425 22.74 -11.82 -23.78
C ASN A 425 22.15 -13.18 -24.26
N ALA A 426 22.23 -13.46 -25.56
CA ALA A 426 21.72 -14.69 -26.15
C ALA A 426 22.46 -15.94 -25.65
N GLU A 427 23.71 -15.80 -25.23
CA GLU A 427 24.57 -16.87 -24.70
C GLU A 427 24.37 -17.08 -23.18
N GLY A 428 23.53 -16.27 -22.52
CA GLY A 428 23.28 -16.33 -21.08
C GLY A 428 24.32 -15.60 -20.21
N GLU A 429 25.29 -14.90 -20.81
CA GLU A 429 26.18 -14.02 -20.06
C GLU A 429 25.46 -12.76 -19.62
N VAL A 430 25.79 -12.23 -18.43
CA VAL A 430 25.24 -10.95 -17.95
C VAL A 430 26.11 -9.76 -18.35
N PHE A 431 25.50 -8.57 -18.50
CA PHE A 431 26.23 -7.33 -18.84
C PHE A 431 27.33 -7.04 -17.83
N SER A 432 27.08 -7.24 -16.56
CA SER A 432 27.98 -7.13 -15.41
C SER A 432 28.39 -5.71 -15.01
N GLY A 433 28.74 -5.56 -13.73
CA GLY A 433 29.29 -4.30 -13.20
C GLY A 433 30.61 -3.91 -13.85
N ALA A 434 31.43 -4.88 -14.27
CA ALA A 434 32.72 -4.60 -14.92
C ALA A 434 32.53 -3.86 -16.25
N ARG A 435 31.57 -4.29 -17.08
CA ARG A 435 31.24 -3.57 -18.33
C ARG A 435 30.65 -2.18 -18.07
N LEU A 436 29.79 -2.04 -17.05
CA LEU A 436 29.28 -0.74 -16.63
C LEU A 436 30.42 0.21 -16.23
N ALA A 437 31.33 -0.25 -15.36
CA ALA A 437 32.46 0.54 -14.91
C ALA A 437 33.36 0.99 -16.08
N GLU A 438 33.61 0.11 -17.05
CA GLU A 438 34.40 0.45 -18.24
C GLU A 438 33.74 1.52 -19.10
N VAL A 439 32.43 1.42 -19.37
CA VAL A 439 31.69 2.45 -20.13
C VAL A 439 31.73 3.79 -19.40
N VAL A 440 31.47 3.82 -18.09
CA VAL A 440 31.51 5.04 -17.29
C VAL A 440 32.91 5.63 -17.23
N ARG A 441 33.95 4.78 -17.08
CA ARG A 441 35.36 5.21 -17.11
C ARG A 441 35.73 5.94 -18.39
N MET A 442 35.30 5.41 -19.54
CA MET A 442 35.55 6.04 -20.83
C MET A 442 34.83 7.37 -21.01
N LEU A 443 33.63 7.50 -20.42
CA LEU A 443 32.75 8.63 -20.63
C LEU A 443 32.72 9.64 -19.45
N HIS A 444 33.61 9.49 -18.45
CA HIS A 444 33.60 10.33 -17.25
C HIS A 444 33.69 11.83 -17.51
N HIS A 445 34.27 12.24 -18.65
CA HIS A 445 34.40 13.63 -19.07
C HIS A 445 33.17 14.18 -19.80
N ARG A 446 32.21 13.33 -20.12
CA ARG A 446 30.99 13.69 -20.85
C ARG A 446 29.90 14.17 -19.90
N PRO A 447 28.93 14.92 -20.39
CA PRO A 447 27.74 15.28 -19.60
C PRO A 447 27.01 14.05 -19.03
N ALA A 448 26.40 14.17 -17.85
CA ALA A 448 25.67 13.09 -17.19
C ALA A 448 24.62 12.42 -18.09
N ARG A 449 23.94 13.23 -18.93
CA ARG A 449 22.98 12.76 -19.93
C ARG A 449 23.62 11.82 -20.96
N GLU A 450 24.77 12.21 -21.50
CA GLU A 450 25.48 11.41 -22.52
C GLU A 450 25.99 10.08 -21.90
N VAL A 451 26.45 10.11 -20.65
CA VAL A 451 26.86 8.89 -19.91
C VAL A 451 25.68 7.93 -19.85
N ASN A 452 24.50 8.38 -19.40
CA ASN A 452 23.32 7.54 -19.29
C ASN A 452 22.86 6.99 -20.66
N GLU A 453 22.83 7.82 -21.69
CA GLU A 453 22.46 7.40 -23.06
C GLU A 453 23.38 6.30 -23.57
N ARG A 454 24.69 6.43 -23.39
CA ARG A 454 25.68 5.44 -23.83
C ARG A 454 25.66 4.15 -22.99
N VAL A 455 25.45 4.25 -21.69
CA VAL A 455 25.26 3.04 -20.85
C VAL A 455 24.05 2.26 -21.33
N LEU A 456 22.90 2.92 -21.51
CA LEU A 456 21.68 2.27 -22.01
C LEU A 456 21.82 1.71 -23.42
N GLU A 457 22.62 2.33 -24.26
CA GLU A 457 22.94 1.85 -25.61
C GLU A 457 23.82 0.60 -25.54
N ALA A 458 24.83 0.60 -24.69
CA ALA A 458 25.72 -0.55 -24.45
C ALA A 458 24.93 -1.75 -23.89
N VAL A 459 24.03 -1.53 -22.92
CA VAL A 459 23.15 -2.59 -22.36
C VAL A 459 22.25 -3.15 -23.46
N ARG A 460 21.63 -2.31 -24.28
CA ARG A 460 20.76 -2.77 -25.39
C ARG A 460 21.54 -3.58 -26.42
N HIS A 461 22.72 -3.10 -26.79
CA HIS A 461 23.55 -3.81 -27.76
C HIS A 461 23.98 -5.17 -27.26
N PHE A 462 24.31 -5.27 -25.99
CA PHE A 462 24.68 -6.52 -25.33
C PHE A 462 23.52 -7.52 -25.22
N ALA A 463 22.33 -7.03 -24.86
CA ALA A 463 21.11 -7.85 -24.73
C ALA A 463 20.58 -8.38 -26.06
N GLY A 464 20.86 -7.66 -27.18
CA GLY A 464 20.29 -8.01 -28.48
C GLY A 464 18.76 -7.78 -28.52
N PRO A 465 18.01 -8.62 -29.27
CA PRO A 465 16.57 -8.46 -29.49
C PRO A 465 15.72 -8.89 -28.28
N ALA A 466 16.28 -9.45 -27.23
CA ALA A 466 15.55 -9.95 -26.07
C ALA A 466 14.84 -8.81 -25.33
N PRO A 467 13.56 -8.99 -24.92
CA PRO A 467 12.89 -7.98 -24.10
C PRO A 467 13.54 -7.83 -22.72
N ALA A 468 13.55 -6.59 -22.21
CA ALA A 468 14.05 -6.32 -20.87
C ALA A 468 13.25 -7.12 -19.82
N GLN A 469 13.94 -7.89 -19.00
CA GLN A 469 13.35 -8.74 -17.96
C GLN A 469 13.10 -7.96 -16.66
N ASP A 470 13.84 -6.85 -16.46
CA ASP A 470 13.73 -6.01 -15.28
C ASP A 470 13.74 -4.52 -15.62
N ASP A 471 13.21 -3.70 -14.68
CA ASP A 471 13.24 -2.25 -14.82
C ASP A 471 14.69 -1.76 -14.74
N ILE A 472 15.03 -0.84 -15.62
CA ILE A 472 16.33 -0.17 -15.62
C ILE A 472 16.13 1.21 -15.01
N THR A 473 16.78 1.47 -13.88
CA THR A 473 16.92 2.82 -13.33
C THR A 473 18.39 3.18 -13.27
N LEU A 474 18.74 4.35 -13.80
CA LEU A 474 20.10 4.84 -13.88
C LEU A 474 20.11 6.33 -13.54
N VAL A 475 20.83 6.70 -12.50
CA VAL A 475 21.00 8.11 -12.09
C VAL A 475 22.49 8.43 -12.10
N THR A 476 22.87 9.35 -12.98
CA THR A 476 24.25 9.87 -13.07
C THR A 476 24.30 11.29 -12.57
N ILE A 477 25.25 11.54 -11.69
CA ILE A 477 25.52 12.86 -11.11
C ILE A 477 26.99 13.18 -11.33
N ARG A 478 27.25 14.29 -11.99
CA ARG A 478 28.59 14.81 -12.26
C ARG A 478 28.78 16.13 -11.54
N ARG A 479 29.92 16.28 -10.89
CA ARG A 479 30.29 17.57 -10.32
C ARG A 479 30.96 18.45 -11.41
N VAL A 480 30.43 19.65 -11.62
CA VAL A 480 30.97 20.67 -12.59
C VAL A 480 31.77 21.71 -11.87
#